data_693cc071464ecd7fe83505a6eda0eab9
#
_entry.id   693cc071464ecd7fe83505a6eda0eab9
#
_cell.length_a   1.000
_cell.length_b   1.000
_cell.length_c   1.000
_cell.angle_alpha   90.00
_cell.angle_beta   90.00
_cell.angle_gamma   90.00
#
_symmetry.space_group_name_H-M   'P 1'
#
loop_
_entity.id
_entity.type
_entity.pdbx_description
1 polymer ?
#
loop_
_entity_poly.entity_id
_entity_poly.type
_entity_poly.pdbx_seq_one_letter_code
_entity_poly.pdbx_strand_id
1 'polypeptide(L)'
;MAKDKTNKKSLKLVISEFFFNIWSKVLHWYRVSKFGAIVQQVGWFIGYALWPFAWIKARTFDKLRFDIQKKVISIVFLLPVMLGFVIFFAYPLIMSLIYSVSTVTLSSSGVEIMFNQFFSKADMDAVSFINPLTNVNILYNYSYALTVDADYPVQLLSSLGTMASDCAVITIFSLLIAVMLNGNFKGRAAARAIFFLPVIFNSEAVSAALVNSPLVNPNEDALTALFDMAKFMQGIGIPKFLITFLTGITDGIYDTISYSGIQILIFLTAIQSVPKHLYEAARIEGATQYEMFWKITLPMVSAMIPTVIVYTVVDSFLRSSINKVIQVYEEQSNYGVHAAMSWIYLGVVAVFLVVVLGILSKVVFYYDDKK
;
A
#
# COMPACT_ATOMS: atom_id res chain seq x y z
N MET A 1 44.56 -41.34 -1.78
CA MET A 1 44.02 -40.03 -2.27
C MET A 1 43.63 -40.03 -3.77
N ALA A 2 43.88 -41.07 -4.56
CA ALA A 2 43.55 -41.11 -6.00
C ALA A 2 42.15 -41.68 -6.33
N LYS A 3 41.53 -42.46 -5.45
CA LYS A 3 40.19 -43.09 -5.66
C LYS A 3 39.01 -42.11 -5.58
N ASP A 4 39.18 -40.97 -4.95
CA ASP A 4 38.06 -39.99 -4.72
C ASP A 4 37.84 -39.04 -5.91
N LYS A 5 38.86 -38.82 -6.74
CA LYS A 5 38.75 -37.95 -7.93
C LYS A 5 38.04 -38.63 -9.12
N THR A 6 38.14 -39.97 -9.25
CA THR A 6 37.45 -40.71 -10.31
C THR A 6 35.94 -40.82 -10.04
N ASN A 7 35.54 -40.93 -8.79
CA ASN A 7 34.12 -41.03 -8.43
C ASN A 7 33.38 -39.68 -8.61
N LYS A 8 34.04 -38.54 -8.37
CA LYS A 8 33.44 -37.21 -8.63
C LYS A 8 33.30 -36.89 -10.12
N LYS A 9 34.20 -37.40 -10.98
CA LYS A 9 34.08 -37.24 -12.43
C LYS A 9 32.94 -38.08 -13.01
N SER A 10 32.71 -39.29 -12.53
CA SER A 10 31.60 -40.13 -12.95
C SER A 10 30.21 -39.57 -12.52
N LEU A 11 30.14 -39.01 -11.32
CA LEU A 11 28.90 -38.43 -10.81
C LEU A 11 28.49 -37.16 -11.62
N LYS A 12 29.44 -36.31 -11.99
CA LYS A 12 29.17 -35.16 -12.85
C LYS A 12 28.70 -35.56 -14.23
N LEU A 13 29.27 -36.62 -14.81
CA LEU A 13 28.84 -37.13 -16.11
C LEU A 13 27.42 -37.73 -16.04
N VAL A 14 27.12 -38.51 -15.02
CA VAL A 14 25.78 -39.09 -14.80
C VAL A 14 24.73 -38.00 -14.60
N ILE A 15 25.06 -36.97 -13.83
CA ILE A 15 24.16 -35.81 -13.61
C ILE A 15 23.95 -35.03 -14.94
N SER A 16 25.02 -34.79 -15.71
CA SER A 16 24.88 -34.08 -17.00
C SER A 16 24.07 -34.87 -18.03
N GLU A 17 24.26 -36.22 -18.10
CA GLU A 17 23.44 -37.09 -18.95
C GLU A 17 21.97 -37.15 -18.49
N PHE A 18 21.73 -37.16 -17.19
CA PHE A 18 20.35 -37.09 -16.65
C PHE A 18 19.64 -35.80 -17.04
N PHE A 19 20.28 -34.64 -16.85
CA PHE A 19 19.71 -33.35 -17.28
C PHE A 19 19.56 -33.26 -18.80
N PHE A 20 20.51 -33.78 -19.58
CA PHE A 20 20.41 -33.81 -21.04
C PHE A 20 19.25 -34.68 -21.51
N ASN A 21 19.04 -35.86 -20.90
CA ASN A 21 17.91 -36.75 -21.22
C ASN A 21 16.54 -36.14 -20.83
N ILE A 22 16.47 -35.47 -19.68
CA ILE A 22 15.23 -34.73 -19.31
C ILE A 22 14.98 -33.61 -20.31
N TRP A 23 16.00 -32.83 -20.61
CA TRP A 23 15.88 -31.69 -21.54
C TRP A 23 15.51 -32.14 -22.96
N SER A 24 16.08 -33.22 -23.44
CA SER A 24 15.74 -33.80 -24.75
C SER A 24 14.29 -34.30 -24.80
N LYS A 25 13.78 -34.92 -23.71
CA LYS A 25 12.38 -35.35 -23.60
C LYS A 25 11.43 -34.15 -23.54
N VAL A 26 11.78 -33.07 -22.81
CA VAL A 26 11.02 -31.85 -22.75
C VAL A 26 10.97 -31.16 -24.11
N LEU A 27 12.09 -31.09 -24.84
CA LEU A 27 12.15 -30.53 -26.18
C LEU A 27 11.38 -31.38 -27.19
N HIS A 28 11.43 -32.69 -27.06
CA HIS A 28 10.66 -33.61 -27.92
C HIS A 28 9.15 -33.45 -27.66
N TRP A 29 8.72 -33.44 -26.38
CA TRP A 29 7.35 -33.17 -25.99
C TRP A 29 6.86 -31.80 -26.49
N TYR A 30 7.68 -30.76 -26.39
CA TYR A 30 7.40 -29.42 -26.89
C TYR A 30 7.18 -29.41 -28.40
N ARG A 31 7.99 -30.16 -29.18
CA ARG A 31 7.85 -30.24 -30.65
C ARG A 31 6.62 -31.04 -31.11
N VAL A 32 6.21 -32.06 -30.37
CA VAL A 32 5.16 -33.01 -30.76
C VAL A 32 3.81 -32.63 -30.17
N SER A 33 3.78 -31.84 -29.11
CA SER A 33 2.52 -31.46 -28.44
C SER A 33 1.76 -30.37 -29.22
N LYS A 34 0.40 -30.43 -29.15
CA LYS A 34 -0.45 -29.36 -29.67
C LYS A 34 -0.08 -27.99 -29.11
N PHE A 35 0.48 -27.94 -27.88
CA PHE A 35 0.98 -26.73 -27.24
C PHE A 35 2.19 -26.13 -27.98
N GLY A 36 3.13 -26.97 -28.43
CA GLY A 36 4.27 -26.52 -29.24
C GLY A 36 3.83 -25.93 -30.59
N ALA A 37 2.83 -26.52 -31.23
CA ALA A 37 2.24 -25.99 -32.45
C ALA A 37 1.57 -24.62 -32.24
N ILE A 38 0.84 -24.45 -31.13
CA ILE A 38 0.22 -23.16 -30.75
C ILE A 38 1.31 -22.08 -30.50
N VAL A 39 2.36 -22.44 -29.76
CA VAL A 39 3.46 -21.51 -29.48
C VAL A 39 4.20 -21.09 -30.75
N GLN A 40 4.39 -22.05 -31.72
CA GLN A 40 4.96 -21.73 -33.03
C GLN A 40 4.05 -20.81 -33.84
N GLN A 41 2.72 -21.05 -33.85
CA GLN A 41 1.76 -20.17 -34.55
C GLN A 41 1.74 -18.78 -33.93
N VAL A 42 1.72 -18.70 -32.59
CA VAL A 42 1.78 -17.42 -31.86
C VAL A 42 3.13 -16.72 -32.14
N GLY A 43 4.25 -17.45 -32.16
CA GLY A 43 5.56 -16.93 -32.50
C GLY A 43 5.63 -16.39 -33.93
N TRP A 44 5.02 -17.09 -34.88
CA TRP A 44 4.91 -16.64 -36.28
C TRP A 44 4.05 -15.38 -36.40
N PHE A 45 2.90 -15.36 -35.72
CA PHE A 45 2.00 -14.21 -35.69
C PHE A 45 2.68 -12.98 -35.06
N ILE A 46 3.38 -13.16 -33.94
CA ILE A 46 4.19 -12.11 -33.32
C ILE A 46 5.30 -11.64 -34.26
N GLY A 47 5.99 -12.55 -34.93
CA GLY A 47 7.03 -12.22 -35.91
C GLY A 47 6.47 -11.40 -37.06
N TYR A 48 5.30 -11.77 -37.58
CA TYR A 48 4.62 -11.03 -38.65
C TYR A 48 4.12 -9.67 -38.20
N ALA A 49 3.54 -9.59 -36.99
CA ALA A 49 3.11 -8.33 -36.39
C ALA A 49 4.27 -7.38 -36.08
N LEU A 50 5.45 -7.92 -35.74
CA LEU A 50 6.67 -7.14 -35.45
C LEU A 50 7.49 -6.83 -36.70
N TRP A 51 7.20 -7.43 -37.87
CA TRP A 51 7.96 -7.22 -39.11
C TRP A 51 8.04 -5.74 -39.53
N PRO A 52 6.94 -4.93 -39.51
CA PRO A 52 7.05 -3.51 -39.85
C PRO A 52 7.94 -2.75 -38.86
N PHE A 53 7.94 -3.14 -37.57
CA PHE A 53 8.84 -2.55 -36.57
C PHE A 53 10.31 -2.92 -36.83
N ALA A 54 10.59 -4.14 -37.24
CA ALA A 54 11.94 -4.58 -37.60
C ALA A 54 12.45 -3.84 -38.85
N TRP A 55 11.57 -3.61 -39.83
CA TRP A 55 11.90 -2.84 -41.05
C TRP A 55 12.17 -1.35 -40.73
N ILE A 56 11.36 -0.70 -39.91
CA ILE A 56 11.54 0.66 -39.43
C ILE A 56 12.87 0.77 -38.62
N LYS A 57 13.16 -0.21 -37.78
CA LYS A 57 14.40 -0.28 -37.02
C LYS A 57 15.61 -0.29 -37.92
N ALA A 58 15.67 -1.18 -38.92
CA ALA A 58 16.80 -1.30 -39.81
C ALA A 58 17.00 -0.05 -40.72
N ARG A 59 15.90 0.63 -41.07
CA ARG A 59 15.97 1.75 -42.03
C ARG A 59 16.23 3.12 -41.39
N THR A 60 15.80 3.30 -40.16
CA THR A 60 15.83 4.59 -39.48
C THR A 60 16.70 4.57 -38.24
N PHE A 61 16.50 3.54 -37.39
CA PHE A 61 17.08 3.48 -36.07
C PHE A 61 18.59 3.18 -36.07
N ASP A 62 19.04 2.25 -36.92
CA ASP A 62 20.45 1.85 -36.98
C ASP A 62 21.37 2.94 -37.57
N LYS A 63 20.78 3.97 -38.19
CA LYS A 63 21.51 5.15 -38.71
C LYS A 63 21.65 6.27 -37.69
N LEU A 64 20.98 6.19 -36.55
CA LEU A 64 21.05 7.21 -35.51
C LEU A 64 22.32 7.06 -34.67
N ARG A 65 22.81 8.18 -34.13
CA ARG A 65 23.92 8.20 -33.19
C ARG A 65 23.62 7.32 -31.99
N PHE A 66 24.61 6.57 -31.48
CA PHE A 66 24.46 5.58 -30.38
C PHE A 66 23.72 6.14 -29.15
N ASP A 67 24.00 7.39 -28.75
CA ASP A 67 23.36 8.06 -27.62
C ASP A 67 21.82 8.21 -27.82
N ILE A 68 21.43 8.50 -29.08
CA ILE A 68 20.01 8.65 -29.45
C ILE A 68 19.34 7.27 -29.49
N GLN A 69 20.02 6.26 -30.03
CA GLN A 69 19.53 4.88 -30.04
C GLN A 69 19.22 4.39 -28.61
N LYS A 70 20.15 4.62 -27.67
CA LYS A 70 19.98 4.24 -26.26
C LYS A 70 18.78 4.95 -25.63
N LYS A 71 18.59 6.25 -25.85
CA LYS A 71 17.42 6.99 -25.35
C LYS A 71 16.11 6.46 -25.93
N VAL A 72 16.06 6.21 -27.24
CA VAL A 72 14.86 5.69 -27.90
C VAL A 72 14.51 4.29 -27.40
N ILE A 73 15.50 3.39 -27.27
CA ILE A 73 15.28 2.05 -26.69
C ILE A 73 14.71 2.16 -25.27
N SER A 74 15.27 3.05 -24.44
CA SER A 74 14.80 3.25 -23.07
C SER A 74 13.36 3.75 -23.03
N ILE A 75 12.99 4.69 -23.91
CA ILE A 75 11.62 5.20 -24.02
C ILE A 75 10.66 4.11 -24.49
N VAL A 76 11.01 3.36 -25.54
CA VAL A 76 10.19 2.27 -26.06
C VAL A 76 9.97 1.17 -25.01
N PHE A 77 11.00 0.86 -24.23
CA PHE A 77 10.90 -0.10 -23.15
C PHE A 77 10.01 0.39 -22.00
N LEU A 78 10.03 1.69 -21.70
CA LEU A 78 9.18 2.31 -20.68
C LEU A 78 7.74 2.56 -21.18
N LEU A 79 7.52 2.60 -22.48
CA LEU A 79 6.25 2.99 -23.10
C LEU A 79 5.05 2.17 -22.59
N PRO A 80 5.08 0.82 -22.48
CA PRO A 80 3.96 0.05 -21.97
C PRO A 80 3.57 0.45 -20.54
N VAL A 81 4.57 0.69 -19.68
CA VAL A 81 4.35 1.12 -18.28
C VAL A 81 3.79 2.54 -18.26
N MET A 82 4.34 3.45 -19.08
CA MET A 82 3.84 4.82 -19.18
C MET A 82 2.41 4.90 -19.72
N LEU A 83 2.08 4.10 -20.73
CA LEU A 83 0.70 4.00 -21.24
C LEU A 83 -0.24 3.46 -20.17
N GLY A 84 0.15 2.39 -19.48
CA GLY A 84 -0.64 1.85 -18.37
C GLY A 84 -0.87 2.89 -17.27
N PHE A 85 0.17 3.63 -16.90
CA PHE A 85 0.07 4.72 -15.93
C PHE A 85 -0.89 5.83 -16.38
N VAL A 86 -0.78 6.28 -17.63
CA VAL A 86 -1.64 7.35 -18.16
C VAL A 86 -3.10 6.89 -18.21
N ILE A 87 -3.37 5.68 -18.70
CA ILE A 87 -4.75 5.19 -18.91
C ILE A 87 -5.41 4.82 -17.57
N PHE A 88 -4.70 4.09 -16.70
CA PHE A 88 -5.31 3.53 -15.50
C PHE A 88 -5.15 4.39 -14.25
N PHE A 89 -4.23 5.33 -14.24
CA PHE A 89 -3.97 6.20 -13.09
C PHE A 89 -4.22 7.67 -13.40
N ALA A 90 -3.52 8.24 -14.38
CA ALA A 90 -3.60 9.68 -14.64
C ALA A 90 -4.98 10.10 -15.16
N TYR A 91 -5.58 9.33 -16.08
CA TYR A 91 -6.90 9.63 -16.62
C TYR A 91 -8.01 9.61 -15.57
N PRO A 92 -8.21 8.56 -14.72
CA PRO A 92 -9.20 8.57 -13.66
C PRO A 92 -8.94 9.68 -12.62
N LEU A 93 -7.67 9.97 -12.30
CA LEU A 93 -7.32 11.03 -11.37
C LEU A 93 -7.75 12.41 -11.90
N ILE A 94 -7.49 12.72 -13.17
CA ILE A 94 -7.92 13.98 -13.80
C ILE A 94 -9.44 14.04 -13.86
N MET A 95 -10.11 12.95 -14.21
CA MET A 95 -11.56 12.90 -14.23
C MET A 95 -12.18 13.14 -12.85
N SER A 96 -11.60 12.55 -11.80
CA SER A 96 -12.02 12.80 -10.42
C SER A 96 -11.85 14.29 -10.03
N LEU A 97 -10.78 14.93 -10.46
CA LEU A 97 -10.58 16.36 -10.23
C LEU A 97 -11.60 17.21 -10.99
N ILE A 98 -11.95 16.83 -12.22
CA ILE A 98 -13.01 17.48 -12.99
C ILE A 98 -14.37 17.32 -12.28
N TYR A 99 -14.68 16.11 -11.79
CA TYR A 99 -15.94 15.87 -11.06
C TYR A 99 -16.02 16.73 -9.79
N SER A 100 -14.91 16.94 -9.10
CA SER A 100 -14.90 17.72 -7.84
C SER A 100 -15.36 19.19 -8.03
N VAL A 101 -15.19 19.72 -9.24
CA VAL A 101 -15.58 21.10 -9.62
C VAL A 101 -16.81 21.14 -10.55
N SER A 102 -17.49 20.02 -10.70
CA SER A 102 -18.62 19.86 -11.62
C SER A 102 -19.83 19.29 -10.89
N THR A 103 -21.02 19.55 -11.42
CA THR A 103 -22.23 18.79 -11.06
C THR A 103 -22.36 17.62 -12.02
N VAL A 104 -22.33 16.40 -11.47
CA VAL A 104 -22.38 15.15 -12.25
C VAL A 104 -23.72 14.50 -12.03
N THR A 105 -24.48 14.32 -13.11
CA THR A 105 -25.80 13.67 -13.10
C THR A 105 -25.78 12.42 -13.98
N LEU A 106 -26.41 11.34 -13.50
CA LEU A 106 -26.64 10.14 -14.30
C LEU A 106 -27.93 10.32 -15.08
N SER A 107 -27.83 10.39 -16.41
CA SER A 107 -28.95 10.37 -17.33
C SER A 107 -29.09 9.00 -17.98
N SER A 108 -30.24 8.70 -18.54
CA SER A 108 -30.47 7.48 -19.35
C SER A 108 -29.56 7.40 -20.59
N SER A 109 -29.00 8.53 -21.02
CA SER A 109 -28.03 8.66 -22.11
C SER A 109 -26.58 8.48 -21.68
N GLY A 110 -26.29 8.43 -20.37
CA GLY A 110 -24.94 8.32 -19.82
C GLY A 110 -24.66 9.32 -18.70
N VAL A 111 -23.37 9.54 -18.45
CA VAL A 111 -22.90 10.52 -17.44
C VAL A 111 -22.88 11.91 -18.07
N GLU A 112 -23.69 12.81 -17.55
CA GLU A 112 -23.67 14.21 -17.93
C GLU A 112 -22.86 15.01 -16.92
N ILE A 113 -21.84 15.74 -17.42
CA ILE A 113 -20.94 16.56 -16.61
C ILE A 113 -21.22 18.02 -16.93
N MET A 114 -21.75 18.76 -15.96
CA MET A 114 -21.92 20.20 -16.07
C MET A 114 -20.89 20.90 -15.19
N PHE A 115 -19.97 21.65 -15.82
CA PHE A 115 -18.99 22.43 -15.08
C PHE A 115 -19.65 23.55 -14.29
N ASN A 116 -19.31 23.67 -13.01
CA ASN A 116 -19.73 24.76 -12.17
C ASN A 116 -19.14 26.08 -12.69
N GLN A 117 -19.90 27.15 -12.68
CA GLN A 117 -19.46 28.43 -13.25
C GLN A 117 -18.49 29.15 -12.30
N PHE A 118 -17.41 29.74 -12.86
CA PHE A 118 -16.42 30.49 -12.09
C PHE A 118 -16.99 31.77 -11.46
N PHE A 119 -17.94 32.44 -12.15
CA PHE A 119 -18.58 33.68 -11.69
C PHE A 119 -20.03 33.66 -12.15
N SER A 120 -20.94 33.41 -11.23
CA SER A 120 -22.34 33.78 -11.44
C SER A 120 -22.62 35.10 -10.74
N LYS A 121 -23.25 36.07 -11.44
CA LYS A 121 -23.66 37.34 -10.84
C LYS A 121 -24.66 37.18 -9.69
N ALA A 122 -25.34 36.04 -9.61
CA ALA A 122 -26.27 35.73 -8.54
C ALA A 122 -25.57 35.33 -7.21
N ASP A 123 -24.30 34.96 -7.26
CA ASP A 123 -23.57 34.51 -6.06
C ASP A 123 -23.00 35.65 -5.21
N MET A 124 -23.02 36.89 -5.71
CA MET A 124 -22.56 38.04 -4.94
C MET A 124 -23.57 38.52 -3.90
N ASP A 125 -24.87 38.23 -4.06
CA ASP A 125 -25.93 38.79 -3.22
C ASP A 125 -26.75 37.77 -2.43
N ALA A 126 -26.62 36.49 -2.69
CA ALA A 126 -27.31 35.44 -1.94
C ALA A 126 -26.48 34.16 -1.89
N VAL A 127 -25.99 33.81 -0.73
CA VAL A 127 -25.60 32.45 -0.37
C VAL A 127 -26.87 31.58 -0.40
N SER A 128 -27.41 31.36 -1.59
CA SER A 128 -28.55 30.50 -1.80
C SER A 128 -28.09 29.06 -2.00
N PHE A 129 -27.82 28.37 -0.89
CA PHE A 129 -27.60 26.93 -0.83
C PHE A 129 -28.85 26.11 -1.24
N ILE A 130 -29.91 26.75 -1.73
CA ILE A 130 -31.25 26.13 -1.83
C ILE A 130 -31.58 25.60 -3.22
N ASN A 131 -30.81 25.91 -4.27
CA ASN A 131 -31.06 25.36 -5.62
C ASN A 131 -29.81 24.82 -6.28
N PRO A 132 -29.56 23.51 -6.16
CA PRO A 132 -28.33 22.88 -6.71
C PRO A 132 -28.31 22.78 -8.24
N LEU A 133 -29.36 23.21 -8.94
CA LEU A 133 -29.50 22.96 -10.39
C LEU A 133 -29.31 24.20 -11.28
N THR A 134 -29.11 25.39 -10.72
CA THR A 134 -28.91 26.60 -11.51
C THR A 134 -27.86 27.50 -10.88
N ASN A 135 -26.72 27.68 -11.57
CA ASN A 135 -25.64 28.62 -11.22
C ASN A 135 -24.81 28.24 -9.98
N VAL A 136 -24.23 27.05 -9.98
CA VAL A 136 -23.38 26.60 -8.88
C VAL A 136 -21.95 27.10 -9.08
N ASN A 137 -21.40 27.74 -8.02
CA ASN A 137 -19.99 28.18 -7.99
C ASN A 137 -19.05 26.97 -8.14
N ILE A 138 -17.87 27.17 -8.75
CA ILE A 138 -16.84 26.14 -8.93
C ILE A 138 -16.44 25.43 -7.63
N LEU A 139 -16.50 26.13 -6.50
CA LEU A 139 -16.18 25.61 -5.17
C LEU A 139 -17.40 25.09 -4.41
N TYR A 140 -18.59 24.99 -5.06
CA TYR A 140 -19.80 24.53 -4.37
C TYR A 140 -19.64 23.21 -3.66
N ASN A 141 -19.12 22.20 -4.34
CA ASN A 141 -18.94 20.86 -3.77
C ASN A 141 -17.99 20.87 -2.56
N TYR A 142 -16.96 21.72 -2.60
CA TYR A 142 -16.03 21.91 -1.50
C TYR A 142 -16.67 22.65 -0.32
N SER A 143 -17.45 23.70 -0.58
CA SER A 143 -18.19 24.40 0.47
C SER A 143 -19.27 23.52 1.08
N TYR A 144 -19.98 22.74 0.27
CA TYR A 144 -20.96 21.77 0.72
C TYR A 144 -20.32 20.78 1.71
N ALA A 145 -19.19 20.17 1.35
CA ALA A 145 -18.47 19.21 2.18
C ALA A 145 -18.04 19.78 3.54
N LEU A 146 -17.71 21.08 3.61
CA LEU A 146 -17.16 21.68 4.84
C LEU A 146 -18.21 22.42 5.69
N THR A 147 -19.32 22.87 5.09
CA THR A 147 -20.29 23.75 5.79
C THR A 147 -21.70 23.19 5.86
N VAL A 148 -22.10 22.36 4.89
CA VAL A 148 -23.46 21.80 4.83
C VAL A 148 -23.51 20.39 5.43
N ASP A 149 -22.53 19.58 5.13
CA ASP A 149 -22.41 18.25 5.74
C ASP A 149 -21.96 18.38 7.20
N ALA A 150 -22.73 17.82 8.13
CA ALA A 150 -22.43 17.91 9.56
C ALA A 150 -21.40 16.84 10.01
N ASP A 151 -21.36 15.69 9.33
CA ASP A 151 -20.55 14.55 9.74
C ASP A 151 -19.14 14.61 9.17
N TYR A 152 -18.98 15.10 7.95
CA TYR A 152 -17.70 15.10 7.25
C TYR A 152 -16.58 15.88 7.98
N PRO A 153 -16.76 17.14 8.43
CA PRO A 153 -15.72 17.88 9.13
C PRO A 153 -15.32 17.21 10.46
N VAL A 154 -16.31 16.65 11.17
CA VAL A 154 -16.08 15.95 12.44
C VAL A 154 -15.26 14.68 12.21
N GLN A 155 -15.65 13.90 11.20
CA GLN A 155 -14.92 12.67 10.85
C GLN A 155 -13.53 12.97 10.27
N LEU A 156 -13.37 14.07 9.54
CA LEU A 156 -12.06 14.51 9.05
C LEU A 156 -11.09 14.80 10.20
N LEU A 157 -11.55 15.56 11.20
CA LEU A 157 -10.73 15.88 12.37
C LEU A 157 -10.43 14.64 13.21
N SER A 158 -11.43 13.80 13.42
CA SER A 158 -11.28 12.50 14.12
C SER A 158 -10.27 11.60 13.42
N SER A 159 -10.34 11.50 12.08
CA SER A 159 -9.42 10.70 11.26
C SER A 159 -7.98 11.18 11.38
N LEU A 160 -7.74 12.49 11.43
CA LEU A 160 -6.41 13.05 11.66
C LEU A 160 -5.88 12.73 13.05
N GLY A 161 -6.76 12.80 14.07
CA GLY A 161 -6.40 12.43 15.43
C GLY A 161 -6.00 10.95 15.53
N THR A 162 -6.78 10.06 14.93
CA THR A 162 -6.47 8.63 14.86
C THR A 162 -5.16 8.38 14.11
N MET A 163 -4.97 9.02 12.95
CA MET A 163 -3.74 8.91 12.16
C MET A 163 -2.49 9.36 12.94
N ALA A 164 -2.58 10.46 13.68
CA ALA A 164 -1.49 10.93 14.53
C ALA A 164 -1.18 9.95 15.67
N SER A 165 -2.21 9.39 16.30
CA SER A 165 -2.08 8.34 17.32
C SER A 165 -1.46 7.07 16.74
N ASP A 166 -1.95 6.60 15.58
CA ASP A 166 -1.41 5.44 14.88
C ASP A 166 0.07 5.59 14.54
N CYS A 167 0.47 6.77 14.03
CA CYS A 167 1.88 7.06 13.75
C CYS A 167 2.77 6.88 14.98
N ALA A 168 2.33 7.37 16.14
CA ALA A 168 3.12 7.25 17.36
C ALA A 168 3.11 5.83 17.92
N VAL A 169 1.91 5.26 18.13
CA VAL A 169 1.73 3.97 18.79
C VAL A 169 2.30 2.82 17.96
N ILE A 170 1.92 2.75 16.67
CA ILE A 170 2.37 1.68 15.77
C ILE A 170 3.89 1.74 15.56
N THR A 171 4.48 2.94 15.41
CA THR A 171 5.94 3.08 15.23
C THR A 171 6.70 2.59 16.46
N ILE A 172 6.30 3.02 17.66
CA ILE A 172 6.96 2.59 18.91
C ILE A 172 6.77 1.09 19.12
N PHE A 173 5.55 0.60 18.98
CA PHE A 173 5.23 -0.82 19.15
C PHE A 173 6.02 -1.69 18.17
N SER A 174 6.03 -1.32 16.89
CA SER A 174 6.74 -2.06 15.85
C SER A 174 8.26 -2.12 16.09
N LEU A 175 8.84 -1.01 16.54
CA LEU A 175 10.27 -0.97 16.89
C LEU A 175 10.57 -1.91 18.08
N LEU A 176 9.76 -1.88 19.13
CA LEU A 176 9.93 -2.75 20.29
C LEU A 176 9.85 -4.22 19.91
N ILE A 177 8.81 -4.60 19.17
CA ILE A 177 8.64 -5.99 18.70
C ILE A 177 9.76 -6.40 17.75
N ALA A 178 10.22 -5.53 16.85
CA ALA A 178 11.34 -5.82 15.95
C ALA A 178 12.64 -6.09 16.72
N VAL A 179 12.92 -5.32 17.76
CA VAL A 179 14.08 -5.54 18.66
C VAL A 179 13.96 -6.89 19.36
N MET A 180 12.79 -7.23 19.90
CA MET A 180 12.56 -8.52 20.54
C MET A 180 12.73 -9.68 19.56
N LEU A 181 12.18 -9.57 18.34
CA LEU A 181 12.26 -10.59 17.30
C LEU A 181 13.65 -10.73 16.66
N ASN A 182 14.53 -9.74 16.83
CA ASN A 182 15.92 -9.82 16.40
C ASN A 182 16.77 -10.69 17.33
N GLY A 183 16.34 -10.90 18.58
CA GLY A 183 17.02 -11.74 19.55
C GLY A 183 17.18 -13.19 19.08
N ASN A 184 18.19 -13.87 19.64
CA ASN A 184 18.42 -15.29 19.38
C ASN A 184 17.62 -16.13 20.37
N PHE A 185 16.40 -16.52 20.01
CA PHE A 185 15.55 -17.41 20.79
C PHE A 185 14.97 -18.53 19.93
N LYS A 186 14.61 -19.67 20.58
CA LYS A 186 13.96 -20.80 19.92
C LYS A 186 12.54 -20.39 19.53
N GLY A 187 12.16 -20.58 18.25
CA GLY A 187 10.81 -20.23 17.76
C GLY A 187 10.66 -18.85 17.14
N ARG A 188 11.74 -18.08 16.95
CA ARG A 188 11.70 -16.75 16.32
C ARG A 188 11.01 -16.71 14.95
N ALA A 189 11.10 -17.79 14.16
CA ALA A 189 10.44 -17.88 12.86
C ALA A 189 8.92 -17.98 13.03
N ALA A 190 8.45 -18.77 14.00
CA ALA A 190 7.03 -18.88 14.32
C ALA A 190 6.48 -17.54 14.87
N ALA A 191 7.22 -16.87 15.75
CA ALA A 191 6.83 -15.56 16.26
C ALA A 191 6.68 -14.52 15.14
N ARG A 192 7.61 -14.47 14.18
CA ARG A 192 7.49 -13.60 12.99
C ARG A 192 6.25 -13.94 12.16
N ALA A 193 5.97 -15.24 11.95
CA ALA A 193 4.78 -15.68 11.22
C ALA A 193 3.49 -15.23 11.93
N ILE A 194 3.43 -15.31 13.27
CA ILE A 194 2.27 -14.88 14.06
C ILE A 194 2.02 -13.38 13.92
N PHE A 195 3.04 -12.54 14.00
CA PHE A 195 2.89 -11.09 13.82
C PHE A 195 2.56 -10.68 12.37
N PHE A 196 2.91 -11.53 11.39
CA PHE A 196 2.58 -11.28 10.00
C PHE A 196 1.21 -11.80 9.58
N LEU A 197 0.66 -12.75 10.32
CA LEU A 197 -0.64 -13.36 10.02
C LEU A 197 -1.80 -12.35 9.91
N PRO A 198 -1.97 -11.39 10.86
CA PRO A 198 -3.03 -10.38 10.78
C PRO A 198 -2.97 -9.54 9.51
N VAL A 199 -1.77 -9.22 9.00
CA VAL A 199 -1.60 -8.45 7.76
C VAL A 199 -2.19 -9.21 6.56
N ILE A 200 -2.01 -10.53 6.52
CA ILE A 200 -2.58 -11.36 5.46
C ILE A 200 -4.11 -11.38 5.57
N PHE A 201 -4.65 -11.53 6.79
CA PHE A 201 -6.09 -11.57 7.02
C PHE A 201 -6.77 -10.22 6.74
N ASN A 202 -6.11 -9.11 7.01
CA ASN A 202 -6.61 -7.77 6.72
C ASN A 202 -6.48 -7.39 5.23
N SER A 203 -5.91 -8.25 4.39
CA SER A 203 -5.86 -8.00 2.95
C SER A 203 -7.26 -8.06 2.35
N GLU A 204 -7.56 -7.14 1.45
CA GLU A 204 -8.87 -7.03 0.78
C GLU A 204 -9.27 -8.34 0.07
N ALA A 205 -8.29 -9.06 -0.49
CA ALA A 205 -8.53 -10.35 -1.13
C ALA A 205 -9.03 -11.42 -0.18
N VAL A 206 -8.52 -11.46 1.06
CA VAL A 206 -8.93 -12.44 2.08
C VAL A 206 -10.26 -12.04 2.70
N SER A 207 -10.47 -10.75 3.00
CA SER A 207 -11.75 -10.26 3.52
C SER A 207 -12.88 -10.49 2.52
N ALA A 208 -12.67 -10.23 1.22
CA ALA A 208 -13.63 -10.54 0.16
C ALA A 208 -13.94 -12.05 0.04
N ALA A 209 -12.92 -12.90 0.19
CA ALA A 209 -13.10 -14.35 0.19
C ALA A 209 -13.87 -14.85 1.42
N LEU A 210 -13.67 -14.24 2.58
CA LEU A 210 -14.38 -14.56 3.82
C LEU A 210 -15.84 -14.12 3.76
N VAL A 211 -16.13 -12.91 3.30
CA VAL A 211 -17.51 -12.39 3.15
C VAL A 211 -18.34 -13.27 2.20
N ASN A 212 -17.73 -13.80 1.14
CA ASN A 212 -18.40 -14.71 0.19
C ASN A 212 -18.42 -16.17 0.68
N SER A 213 -17.86 -16.48 1.84
CA SER A 213 -17.87 -17.82 2.39
C SER A 213 -19.22 -18.13 3.05
N PRO A 214 -19.83 -19.29 2.80
CA PRO A 214 -21.09 -19.69 3.47
C PRO A 214 -20.91 -19.93 4.99
N LEU A 215 -19.68 -19.83 5.50
CA LEU A 215 -19.34 -20.01 6.91
C LEU A 215 -19.45 -18.70 7.71
N VAL A 216 -19.58 -17.55 7.04
CA VAL A 216 -19.67 -16.24 7.69
C VAL A 216 -21.03 -15.63 7.39
N ASN A 217 -21.84 -15.43 8.45
CA ASN A 217 -23.06 -14.64 8.32
C ASN A 217 -22.67 -13.17 8.11
N PRO A 218 -23.15 -12.52 7.04
CA PRO A 218 -22.75 -11.13 6.72
C PRO A 218 -23.17 -10.09 7.77
N ASN A 219 -23.99 -10.46 8.76
CA ASN A 219 -24.49 -9.57 9.81
C ASN A 219 -23.79 -9.73 11.16
N GLU A 220 -22.84 -10.65 11.30
CA GLU A 220 -22.07 -10.83 12.52
C GLU A 220 -20.61 -11.08 12.15
N ASP A 221 -19.70 -10.25 12.65
CA ASP A 221 -18.28 -10.57 12.62
C ASP A 221 -18.08 -11.93 13.29
N ALA A 222 -17.72 -12.95 12.52
CA ALA A 222 -17.73 -14.35 12.96
C ALA A 222 -16.85 -14.62 14.21
N LEU A 223 -15.86 -13.75 14.46
CA LEU A 223 -15.02 -13.80 15.65
C LEU A 223 -15.66 -13.09 16.86
N THR A 224 -16.45 -12.05 16.64
CA THR A 224 -17.20 -11.35 17.68
C THR A 224 -18.44 -12.14 18.11
N ALA A 225 -19.04 -12.92 17.21
CA ALA A 225 -20.17 -13.82 17.55
C ALA A 225 -19.75 -14.99 18.46
N LEU A 226 -18.51 -15.47 18.35
CA LEU A 226 -18.02 -16.58 19.20
C LEU A 226 -17.67 -16.14 20.62
N PHE A 227 -17.31 -14.87 20.84
CA PHE A 227 -17.01 -14.32 22.17
C PHE A 227 -17.43 -12.86 22.27
N ASP A 228 -18.73 -12.60 22.35
CA ASP A 228 -19.22 -11.29 22.77
C ASP A 228 -18.88 -11.08 24.27
N MET A 229 -17.60 -10.77 24.51
CA MET A 229 -17.06 -10.51 25.83
C MET A 229 -17.87 -9.40 26.52
N ALA A 230 -18.38 -8.42 25.77
CA ALA A 230 -19.17 -7.32 26.28
C ALA A 230 -20.53 -7.83 26.81
N LYS A 231 -21.24 -8.69 26.07
CA LYS A 231 -22.49 -9.31 26.53
C LYS A 231 -22.26 -10.23 27.72
N PHE A 232 -21.18 -11.02 27.73
CA PHE A 232 -20.82 -11.87 28.85
C PHE A 232 -20.56 -11.04 30.11
N MET A 233 -19.75 -9.95 30.02
CA MET A 233 -19.48 -9.06 31.15
C MET A 233 -20.72 -8.33 31.64
N GLN A 234 -21.62 -7.95 30.73
CA GLN A 234 -22.89 -7.35 31.08
C GLN A 234 -23.80 -8.35 31.83
N GLY A 235 -23.78 -9.64 31.43
CA GLY A 235 -24.52 -10.72 32.10
C GLY A 235 -24.06 -11.01 33.55
N ILE A 236 -22.80 -10.71 33.86
CA ILE A 236 -22.23 -10.86 35.23
C ILE A 236 -22.48 -9.60 36.09
N GLY A 237 -23.09 -8.54 35.51
CA GLY A 237 -23.44 -7.33 36.26
C GLY A 237 -22.30 -6.29 36.32
N ILE A 238 -21.32 -6.36 35.45
CA ILE A 238 -20.24 -5.34 35.36
C ILE A 238 -20.84 -4.01 34.82
N PRO A 239 -20.52 -2.86 35.43
CA PRO A 239 -21.00 -1.56 34.98
C PRO A 239 -20.59 -1.27 33.55
N LYS A 240 -21.50 -0.71 32.75
CA LYS A 240 -21.25 -0.40 31.32
C LYS A 240 -19.96 0.42 31.07
N PHE A 241 -19.62 1.34 31.97
CA PHE A 241 -18.39 2.11 31.91
C PHE A 241 -17.15 1.22 31.88
N LEU A 242 -17.08 0.24 32.79
CA LEU A 242 -15.92 -0.69 32.86
C LEU A 242 -15.90 -1.63 31.65
N ILE A 243 -17.04 -2.04 31.13
CA ILE A 243 -17.14 -2.86 29.92
C ILE A 243 -16.55 -2.06 28.74
N THR A 244 -17.05 -0.84 28.50
CA THR A 244 -16.56 0.02 27.40
C THR A 244 -15.08 0.34 27.53
N PHE A 245 -14.58 0.55 28.75
CA PHE A 245 -13.16 0.80 29.00
C PHE A 245 -12.30 -0.43 28.65
N LEU A 246 -12.70 -1.62 29.14
CA LEU A 246 -11.93 -2.85 28.91
C LEU A 246 -12.00 -3.31 27.45
N THR A 247 -13.16 -3.24 26.80
CA THR A 247 -13.30 -3.58 25.39
C THR A 247 -12.52 -2.60 24.51
N GLY A 248 -12.58 -1.30 24.79
CA GLY A 248 -11.82 -0.28 24.05
C GLY A 248 -10.31 -0.47 24.15
N ILE A 249 -9.78 -0.89 25.30
CA ILE A 249 -8.35 -1.25 25.43
C ILE A 249 -8.04 -2.49 24.58
N THR A 250 -8.89 -3.51 24.65
CA THR A 250 -8.69 -4.77 23.91
C THR A 250 -8.70 -4.51 22.40
N ASP A 251 -9.67 -3.75 21.91
CA ASP A 251 -9.78 -3.36 20.51
C ASP A 251 -8.55 -2.55 20.07
N GLY A 252 -8.12 -1.58 20.86
CA GLY A 252 -6.93 -0.79 20.56
C GLY A 252 -5.63 -1.60 20.51
N ILE A 253 -5.47 -2.62 21.37
CA ILE A 253 -4.35 -3.55 21.34
C ILE A 253 -4.41 -4.43 20.10
N TYR A 254 -5.59 -4.99 19.80
CA TYR A 254 -5.81 -5.82 18.63
C TYR A 254 -5.50 -5.05 17.34
N ASP A 255 -6.00 -3.83 17.20
CA ASP A 255 -5.76 -2.95 16.08
C ASP A 255 -4.26 -2.64 15.92
N THR A 256 -3.59 -2.29 17.02
CA THR A 256 -2.16 -2.02 17.01
C THR A 256 -1.35 -3.22 16.51
N ILE A 257 -1.65 -4.43 17.01
CA ILE A 257 -0.99 -5.67 16.57
C ILE A 257 -1.29 -5.94 15.09
N SER A 258 -2.55 -5.83 14.69
CA SER A 258 -3.02 -6.15 13.35
C SER A 258 -2.40 -5.23 12.28
N TYR A 259 -2.23 -3.95 12.62
CA TYR A 259 -1.72 -2.95 11.67
C TYR A 259 -0.21 -2.74 11.75
N SER A 260 0.49 -3.34 12.72
CA SER A 260 1.94 -3.16 12.89
C SER A 260 2.82 -4.15 12.13
N GLY A 261 2.23 -5.17 11.50
CA GLY A 261 3.00 -6.30 10.96
C GLY A 261 4.04 -5.92 9.92
N ILE A 262 3.72 -5.06 8.96
CA ILE A 262 4.66 -4.60 7.92
C ILE A 262 5.73 -3.69 8.52
N GLN A 263 5.35 -2.80 9.43
CA GLN A 263 6.27 -1.89 10.11
C GLN A 263 7.29 -2.67 10.96
N ILE A 264 6.86 -3.76 11.61
CA ILE A 264 7.76 -4.67 12.34
C ILE A 264 8.79 -5.27 11.38
N LEU A 265 8.39 -5.69 10.18
CA LEU A 265 9.32 -6.24 9.19
C LEU A 265 10.30 -5.19 8.68
N ILE A 266 9.86 -3.95 8.44
CA ILE A 266 10.73 -2.85 8.03
C ILE A 266 11.79 -2.60 9.10
N PHE A 267 11.39 -2.48 10.37
CA PHE A 267 12.35 -2.29 11.46
C PHE A 267 13.24 -3.51 11.68
N LEU A 268 12.72 -4.72 11.54
CA LEU A 268 13.51 -5.94 11.69
C LEU A 268 14.61 -6.02 10.63
N THR A 269 14.29 -5.69 9.37
CA THR A 269 15.30 -5.65 8.29
C THR A 269 16.31 -4.54 8.52
N ALA A 270 15.86 -3.38 9.00
CA ALA A 270 16.74 -2.27 9.37
C ALA A 270 17.72 -2.66 10.48
N ILE A 271 17.25 -3.29 11.56
CA ILE A 271 18.12 -3.77 12.64
C ILE A 271 19.13 -4.80 12.13
N GLN A 272 18.71 -5.71 11.24
CA GLN A 272 19.58 -6.72 10.66
C GLN A 272 20.63 -6.16 9.68
N SER A 273 20.40 -4.98 9.13
CA SER A 273 21.35 -4.28 8.25
C SER A 273 22.46 -3.55 8.98
N VAL A 274 22.32 -3.35 10.30
CA VAL A 274 23.36 -2.70 11.12
C VAL A 274 24.62 -3.56 11.13
N PRO A 275 25.82 -3.00 10.81
CA PRO A 275 27.06 -3.76 10.74
C PRO A 275 27.45 -4.37 12.10
N LYS A 276 27.74 -5.66 12.11
CA LYS A 276 28.05 -6.40 13.36
C LYS A 276 29.29 -5.90 14.08
N HIS A 277 30.28 -5.39 13.33
CA HIS A 277 31.51 -4.87 13.91
C HIS A 277 31.29 -3.70 14.89
N LEU A 278 30.22 -2.92 14.72
CA LEU A 278 29.86 -1.86 15.66
C LEU A 278 29.49 -2.41 17.04
N TYR A 279 28.73 -3.51 17.06
CA TYR A 279 28.38 -4.18 18.31
C TYR A 279 29.57 -4.92 18.95
N GLU A 280 30.48 -5.47 18.14
CA GLU A 280 31.69 -6.13 18.61
C GLU A 280 32.65 -5.13 19.26
N ALA A 281 32.88 -3.96 18.63
CA ALA A 281 33.68 -2.90 19.19
C ALA A 281 33.10 -2.38 20.53
N ALA A 282 31.78 -2.12 20.56
CA ALA A 282 31.12 -1.66 21.78
C ALA A 282 31.22 -2.68 22.94
N ARG A 283 31.16 -3.98 22.64
CA ARG A 283 31.33 -5.04 23.63
C ARG A 283 32.76 -5.09 24.19
N ILE A 284 33.78 -4.86 23.36
CA ILE A 284 35.18 -4.78 23.80
C ILE A 284 35.37 -3.61 24.76
N GLU A 285 34.67 -2.48 24.53
CA GLU A 285 34.65 -1.33 25.39
C GLU A 285 33.79 -1.50 26.66
N GLY A 286 33.14 -2.68 26.83
CA GLY A 286 32.33 -2.99 28.01
C GLY A 286 30.91 -2.43 27.99
N ALA A 287 30.40 -2.00 26.82
CA ALA A 287 29.03 -1.46 26.71
C ALA A 287 27.97 -2.55 26.99
N THR A 288 26.95 -2.17 27.76
CA THR A 288 25.79 -3.01 28.04
C THR A 288 24.85 -3.09 26.83
N GLN A 289 23.96 -4.10 26.80
CA GLN A 289 22.97 -4.20 25.72
C GLN A 289 22.03 -2.99 25.62
N TYR A 290 21.71 -2.38 26.77
CA TYR A 290 20.92 -1.16 26.83
C TYR A 290 21.64 0.03 26.18
N GLU A 291 22.92 0.21 26.47
CA GLU A 291 23.72 1.26 25.82
C GLU A 291 23.90 1.04 24.33
N MET A 292 24.13 -0.21 23.91
CA MET A 292 24.20 -0.55 22.48
C MET A 292 22.89 -0.26 21.76
N PHE A 293 21.73 -0.49 22.41
CA PHE A 293 20.43 -0.14 21.81
C PHE A 293 20.31 1.36 21.57
N TRP A 294 20.55 2.19 22.60
CA TRP A 294 20.35 3.64 22.50
C TRP A 294 21.40 4.35 21.66
N LYS A 295 22.66 3.88 21.70
CA LYS A 295 23.80 4.56 21.05
C LYS A 295 24.11 4.03 19.65
N ILE A 296 23.73 2.79 19.33
CA ILE A 296 24.04 2.15 18.05
C ILE A 296 22.75 1.79 17.30
N THR A 297 21.89 0.94 17.89
CA THR A 297 20.74 0.40 17.19
C THR A 297 19.74 1.48 16.80
N LEU A 298 19.28 2.27 17.78
CA LEU A 298 18.26 3.29 17.56
C LEU A 298 18.68 4.38 16.57
N PRO A 299 19.88 4.97 16.66
CA PRO A 299 20.33 5.96 15.68
C PRO A 299 20.43 5.38 14.25
N MET A 300 20.99 4.17 14.10
CA MET A 300 21.13 3.53 12.78
C MET A 300 19.78 3.16 12.15
N VAL A 301 18.84 2.70 12.97
CA VAL A 301 17.48 2.32 12.51
C VAL A 301 16.60 3.54 12.32
N SER A 302 16.91 4.68 12.92
CA SER A 302 16.10 5.91 12.83
C SER A 302 15.91 6.37 11.38
N ALA A 303 16.85 6.09 10.47
CA ALA A 303 16.74 6.38 9.05
C ALA A 303 15.52 5.70 8.39
N MET A 304 14.98 4.62 8.97
CA MET A 304 13.78 3.93 8.47
C MET A 304 12.47 4.43 9.10
N ILE A 305 12.53 5.25 10.15
CA ILE A 305 11.33 5.82 10.80
C ILE A 305 10.45 6.59 9.79
N PRO A 306 10.99 7.47 8.92
CA PRO A 306 10.18 8.15 7.91
C PRO A 306 9.43 7.17 6.99
N THR A 307 10.07 6.09 6.56
CA THR A 307 9.44 5.05 5.73
C THR A 307 8.30 4.35 6.45
N VAL A 308 8.50 4.00 7.73
CA VAL A 308 7.46 3.39 8.56
C VAL A 308 6.28 4.35 8.72
N ILE A 309 6.52 5.62 8.98
CA ILE A 309 5.46 6.62 9.16
C ILE A 309 4.70 6.87 7.87
N VAL A 310 5.38 6.99 6.71
CA VAL A 310 4.68 7.10 5.41
C VAL A 310 3.76 5.91 5.20
N TYR A 311 4.25 4.70 5.45
CA TYR A 311 3.43 3.49 5.33
C TYR A 311 2.24 3.52 6.29
N THR A 312 2.44 3.87 7.55
CA THR A 312 1.37 3.96 8.56
C THR A 312 0.32 5.01 8.21
N VAL A 313 0.73 6.18 7.70
CA VAL A 313 -0.21 7.22 7.24
C VAL A 313 -1.05 6.73 6.06
N VAL A 314 -0.43 6.09 5.07
CA VAL A 314 -1.16 5.56 3.90
C VAL A 314 -2.13 4.45 4.33
N ASP A 315 -1.71 3.56 5.22
CA ASP A 315 -2.56 2.49 5.73
C ASP A 315 -3.72 3.03 6.56
N SER A 316 -3.48 4.00 7.46
CA SER A 316 -4.51 4.67 8.25
C SER A 316 -5.49 5.47 7.36
N PHE A 317 -5.00 6.10 6.27
CA PHE A 317 -5.82 6.76 5.26
C PHE A 317 -6.84 5.81 4.62
N LEU A 318 -6.40 4.63 4.22
CA LEU A 318 -7.26 3.63 3.57
C LEU A 318 -8.32 3.04 4.53
N ARG A 319 -7.96 2.87 5.81
CA ARG A 319 -8.85 2.28 6.84
C ARG A 319 -9.81 3.26 7.49
N SER A 320 -9.60 4.55 7.27
CA SER A 320 -10.31 5.61 8.01
C SER A 320 -11.83 5.53 7.84
N SER A 321 -12.55 5.78 8.93
CA SER A 321 -14.02 5.84 8.96
C SER A 321 -14.62 6.93 8.07
N ILE A 322 -13.87 7.98 7.75
CA ILE A 322 -14.28 9.04 6.84
C ILE A 322 -14.61 8.48 5.45
N ASN A 323 -13.95 7.40 5.02
CA ASN A 323 -14.21 6.77 3.72
C ASN A 323 -15.67 6.28 3.61
N LYS A 324 -16.28 5.85 4.73
CA LYS A 324 -17.69 5.46 4.76
C LYS A 324 -18.61 6.66 4.55
N VAL A 325 -18.28 7.81 5.13
CA VAL A 325 -19.06 9.06 4.92
C VAL A 325 -18.98 9.51 3.46
N ILE A 326 -17.79 9.46 2.88
CA ILE A 326 -17.56 9.79 1.46
C ILE A 326 -18.34 8.83 0.54
N GLN A 327 -18.35 7.53 0.84
CA GLN A 327 -19.01 6.51 0.04
C GLN A 327 -20.54 6.69 -0.01
N VAL A 328 -21.17 7.23 1.04
CA VAL A 328 -22.61 7.52 1.03
C VAL A 328 -23.00 8.43 -0.14
N TYR A 329 -22.14 9.41 -0.50
CA TYR A 329 -22.40 10.31 -1.63
C TYR A 329 -22.25 9.61 -2.99
N GLU A 330 -21.39 8.59 -3.10
CA GLU A 330 -21.33 7.74 -4.28
C GLU A 330 -22.61 6.93 -4.44
N GLU A 331 -23.11 6.32 -3.37
CA GLU A 331 -24.36 5.55 -3.35
C GLU A 331 -25.57 6.42 -3.70
N GLN A 332 -25.56 7.70 -3.32
CA GLN A 332 -26.57 8.68 -3.69
C GLN A 332 -26.39 9.26 -5.10
N SER A 333 -25.42 8.76 -5.88
CA SER A 333 -25.08 9.26 -7.23
C SER A 333 -24.62 10.72 -7.26
N ASN A 334 -24.17 11.27 -6.15
CA ASN A 334 -23.62 12.63 -6.04
C ASN A 334 -22.10 12.62 -6.19
N TYR A 335 -21.64 12.28 -7.40
CA TYR A 335 -20.21 12.11 -7.69
C TYR A 335 -19.37 13.39 -7.56
N GLY A 336 -19.99 14.56 -7.70
CA GLY A 336 -19.30 15.84 -7.54
C GLY A 336 -18.86 16.08 -6.09
N VAL A 337 -19.78 15.90 -5.13
CA VAL A 337 -19.47 16.05 -3.70
C VAL A 337 -18.56 14.93 -3.22
N HIS A 338 -18.81 13.66 -3.65
CA HIS A 338 -17.93 12.55 -3.37
C HIS A 338 -16.46 12.83 -3.76
N ALA A 339 -16.25 13.32 -4.99
CA ALA A 339 -14.92 13.67 -5.48
C ALA A 339 -14.30 14.83 -4.69
N ALA A 340 -15.08 15.90 -4.39
CA ALA A 340 -14.58 17.03 -3.62
C ALA A 340 -14.15 16.62 -2.19
N MET A 341 -14.98 15.82 -1.50
CA MET A 341 -14.62 15.27 -0.18
C MET A 341 -13.35 14.44 -0.24
N SER A 342 -13.21 13.57 -1.25
CA SER A 342 -12.01 12.74 -1.45
C SER A 342 -10.76 13.61 -1.65
N TRP A 343 -10.85 14.69 -2.43
CA TRP A 343 -9.74 15.60 -2.67
C TRP A 343 -9.36 16.43 -1.44
N ILE A 344 -10.36 16.88 -0.64
CA ILE A 344 -10.09 17.54 0.65
C ILE A 344 -9.33 16.57 1.57
N TYR A 345 -9.82 15.34 1.72
CA TYR A 345 -9.21 14.36 2.59
C TYR A 345 -7.78 14.03 2.15
N LEU A 346 -7.57 13.77 0.86
CA LEU A 346 -6.24 13.52 0.29
C LEU A 346 -5.31 14.72 0.53
N GLY A 347 -5.79 15.95 0.31
CA GLY A 347 -5.01 17.18 0.51
C GLY A 347 -4.60 17.36 1.97
N VAL A 348 -5.52 17.16 2.91
CA VAL A 348 -5.27 17.30 4.34
C VAL A 348 -4.26 16.24 4.81
N VAL A 349 -4.41 14.99 4.37
CA VAL A 349 -3.45 13.91 4.70
C VAL A 349 -2.09 14.16 4.07
N ALA A 350 -2.02 14.68 2.85
CA ALA A 350 -0.75 15.06 2.22
C ALA A 350 -0.03 16.17 3.01
N VAL A 351 -0.76 17.20 3.46
CA VAL A 351 -0.22 18.25 4.32
C VAL A 351 0.26 17.68 5.66
N PHE A 352 -0.53 16.82 6.30
CA PHE A 352 -0.14 16.14 7.52
C PHE A 352 1.17 15.37 7.34
N LEU A 353 1.27 14.60 6.27
CA LEU A 353 2.47 13.82 5.95
C LEU A 353 3.70 14.71 5.72
N VAL A 354 3.56 15.80 4.96
CA VAL A 354 4.65 16.76 4.74
C VAL A 354 5.12 17.38 6.06
N VAL A 355 4.21 17.76 6.94
CA VAL A 355 4.54 18.32 8.27
C VAL A 355 5.29 17.29 9.12
N VAL A 356 4.79 16.06 9.21
CA VAL A 356 5.41 15.01 10.01
C VAL A 356 6.80 14.67 9.48
N LEU A 357 6.96 14.49 8.15
CA LEU A 357 8.25 14.23 7.54
C LEU A 357 9.22 15.41 7.70
N GLY A 358 8.72 16.65 7.62
CA GLY A 358 9.52 17.85 7.86
C GLY A 358 10.05 17.94 9.29
N ILE A 359 9.28 17.52 10.29
CA ILE A 359 9.73 17.40 11.69
C ILE A 359 10.78 16.28 11.81
N LEU A 360 10.49 15.11 11.23
CA LEU A 360 11.37 13.95 11.32
C LEU A 360 12.71 14.16 10.61
N SER A 361 12.75 14.89 9.52
CA SER A 361 13.99 15.19 8.79
C SER A 361 15.05 15.90 9.65
N LYS A 362 14.62 16.57 10.72
CA LYS A 362 15.52 17.25 11.70
C LYS A 362 15.98 16.31 12.83
N VAL A 363 15.28 15.22 13.08
CA VAL A 363 15.52 14.32 14.21
C VAL A 363 16.22 13.03 13.78
N VAL A 364 15.96 12.59 12.55
CA VAL A 364 16.49 11.33 12.01
C VAL A 364 17.98 11.47 11.68
N PHE A 365 18.76 10.48 12.10
CA PHE A 365 20.19 10.41 11.81
C PHE A 365 20.44 9.64 10.50
N TYR A 366 21.13 10.29 9.55
CA TYR A 366 21.61 9.65 8.32
C TYR A 366 23.11 9.43 8.42
N TYR A 367 23.55 8.17 8.28
CA TYR A 367 24.96 7.79 8.42
C TYR A 367 25.88 8.43 7.36
N ASP A 368 25.29 8.81 6.21
CA ASP A 368 26.03 9.30 5.02
C ASP A 368 26.18 10.84 4.95
N ASP A 369 25.56 11.59 5.87
CA ASP A 369 25.51 13.07 5.83
C ASP A 369 26.75 13.76 6.40
N LYS A 370 27.85 13.03 6.62
CA LYS A 370 29.16 13.66 6.93
C LYS A 370 30.07 13.60 5.72
N LYS A 371 29.87 14.53 4.81
CA LYS A 371 30.93 15.06 3.96
C LYS A 371 31.38 16.39 4.48
#